data_eb0e134371a8bdeb54b0fbd407f149d0
#
_entry.id   eb0e134371a8bdeb54b0fbd407f149d0
#
_cell.length_a   1.000
_cell.length_b   1.000
_cell.length_c   1.000
_cell.angle_alpha   90.00
_cell.angle_beta   90.00
_cell.angle_gamma   90.00
#
_symmetry.space_group_name_H-M   'P 1'
#
loop_
_entity.id
_entity.type
_entity.pdbx_description
1 polymer ?
#
loop_
_entity_poly.entity_id
_entity_poly.type
_entity_poly.pdbx_seq_one_letter_code
_entity_poly.pdbx_strand_id
1 'polypeptide(L)'
;MSLALLRWGVLLLLCLFAPQALAGEAKPRRPTARGAKLVRLKNGQMLQRDAASAYQQMKAEARAKNIYLWVRSGYRSPAKQRRLYERYRKGQGPQAAKPGRSNHERGLAVDLVIGGVTTPTYEWLVSNACRFGFKRTVRSEPWHWEYRPRTTREPEPGFDCVGRPLKLPRPETPSVASTEKS
;
A
#
# COMPACT_ATOMS: atom_id res chain seq x y z
N MET A 1 -58.55 47.30 -52.06
CA MET A 1 -57.16 46.86 -52.09
C MET A 1 -56.57 47.16 -50.70
N SER A 2 -56.57 46.19 -49.81
CA SER A 2 -56.15 46.37 -48.41
C SER A 2 -54.80 45.65 -48.17
N LEU A 3 -53.81 46.44 -47.72
CA LEU A 3 -52.54 45.90 -47.28
C LEU A 3 -52.62 45.54 -45.80
N ALA A 4 -52.50 44.30 -45.45
CA ALA A 4 -52.39 43.85 -44.06
C ALA A 4 -50.92 43.84 -43.65
N LEU A 5 -50.62 44.65 -42.62
CA LEU A 5 -49.28 44.69 -41.99
C LEU A 5 -49.10 43.54 -40.96
N LEU A 6 -48.20 42.66 -41.24
CA LEU A 6 -47.83 41.53 -40.36
C LEU A 6 -46.82 42.01 -39.31
N ARG A 7 -47.24 42.15 -38.03
CA ARG A 7 -46.35 42.49 -36.88
C ARG A 7 -45.72 41.20 -36.37
N TRP A 8 -44.40 41.09 -36.54
CA TRP A 8 -43.61 40.06 -35.92
C TRP A 8 -43.27 40.45 -34.48
N GLY A 9 -43.83 39.72 -33.54
CA GLY A 9 -43.46 39.82 -32.12
C GLY A 9 -42.20 39.00 -31.85
N VAL A 10 -41.11 39.67 -31.51
CA VAL A 10 -39.89 39.01 -31.05
C VAL A 10 -40.08 38.69 -29.55
N LEU A 11 -40.23 37.39 -29.26
CA LEU A 11 -40.27 36.88 -27.88
C LEU A 11 -38.82 36.77 -27.38
N LEU A 12 -38.39 37.72 -26.55
CA LEU A 12 -37.10 37.64 -25.84
C LEU A 12 -37.21 36.62 -24.71
N LEU A 13 -36.64 35.42 -24.94
CA LEU A 13 -36.51 34.39 -23.92
C LEU A 13 -35.31 34.74 -23.02
N LEU A 14 -35.57 35.40 -21.88
CA LEU A 14 -34.58 35.61 -20.83
C LEU A 14 -34.25 34.27 -20.14
N CYS A 15 -33.17 33.62 -20.56
CA CYS A 15 -32.58 32.51 -19.82
C CYS A 15 -31.97 33.03 -18.52
N LEU A 16 -32.68 32.85 -17.42
CA LEU A 16 -32.15 33.04 -16.06
C LEU A 16 -31.09 31.94 -15.80
N PHE A 17 -29.82 32.24 -16.04
CA PHE A 17 -28.71 31.44 -15.55
C PHE A 17 -28.62 31.60 -14.03
N ALA A 18 -29.20 30.68 -13.28
CA ALA A 18 -28.92 30.56 -11.85
C ALA A 18 -27.45 30.08 -11.69
N PRO A 19 -26.61 30.72 -10.85
CA PRO A 19 -25.28 30.22 -10.56
C PRO A 19 -25.45 28.89 -9.83
N GLN A 20 -25.04 27.78 -10.49
CA GLN A 20 -24.87 26.51 -9.81
C GLN A 20 -23.69 26.65 -8.86
N ALA A 21 -23.97 26.74 -7.57
CA ALA A 21 -22.98 26.62 -6.53
C ALA A 21 -22.25 25.26 -6.72
N LEU A 22 -20.98 25.33 -7.08
CA LEU A 22 -20.09 24.16 -7.08
C LEU A 22 -20.04 23.67 -5.63
N ALA A 23 -20.89 22.67 -5.32
CA ALA A 23 -20.76 21.89 -4.10
C ALA A 23 -19.41 21.24 -4.16
N GLY A 24 -18.44 21.76 -3.40
CA GLY A 24 -17.12 21.21 -3.28
C GLY A 24 -17.25 19.74 -2.88
N GLU A 25 -16.86 18.82 -3.76
CA GLU A 25 -16.82 17.41 -3.47
C GLU A 25 -15.97 17.20 -2.21
N ALA A 26 -16.64 16.88 -1.13
CA ALA A 26 -15.98 16.52 0.13
C ALA A 26 -15.10 15.31 -0.14
N LYS A 27 -13.79 15.51 -0.11
CA LYS A 27 -12.80 14.47 -0.30
C LYS A 27 -13.17 13.26 0.58
N PRO A 28 -13.36 12.05 0.01
CA PRO A 28 -13.85 10.91 0.77
C PRO A 28 -12.99 10.69 2.01
N ARG A 29 -13.60 10.75 3.17
CA ARG A 29 -12.91 10.49 4.45
C ARG A 29 -12.37 9.06 4.40
N ARG A 30 -11.06 8.92 4.57
CA ARG A 30 -10.41 7.60 4.67
C ARG A 30 -11.11 6.81 5.79
N PRO A 31 -11.59 5.58 5.52
CA PRO A 31 -12.23 4.76 6.54
C PRO A 31 -11.29 4.64 7.75
N THR A 32 -11.75 5.05 8.91
CA THR A 32 -11.06 4.74 10.17
C THR A 32 -11.36 3.28 10.51
N ALA A 33 -10.51 2.61 11.29
CA ALA A 33 -10.71 1.22 11.72
C ALA A 33 -12.02 0.97 12.50
N ARG A 34 -12.79 2.00 12.80
CA ARG A 34 -14.08 1.92 13.52
C ARG A 34 -15.14 1.02 12.85
N GLY A 35 -14.99 0.69 11.56
CA GLY A 35 -15.86 -0.25 10.85
C GLY A 35 -15.12 -1.45 10.24
N ALA A 36 -13.80 -1.50 10.33
CA ALA A 36 -13.03 -2.59 9.76
C ALA A 36 -12.97 -3.76 10.74
N LYS A 37 -13.44 -4.94 10.32
CA LYS A 37 -13.34 -6.16 11.13
C LYS A 37 -11.87 -6.54 11.30
N LEU A 38 -11.34 -6.39 12.51
CA LEU A 38 -10.00 -6.82 12.87
C LEU A 38 -9.97 -8.32 13.14
N VAL A 39 -8.93 -8.98 12.68
CA VAL A 39 -8.66 -10.41 12.87
C VAL A 39 -7.37 -10.54 13.68
N ARG A 40 -7.39 -11.40 14.71
CA ARG A 40 -6.22 -11.70 15.53
C ARG A 40 -5.37 -12.78 14.85
N LEU A 41 -4.09 -12.51 14.68
CA LEU A 41 -3.10 -13.47 14.21
C LEU A 41 -2.64 -14.39 15.36
N LYS A 42 -2.02 -15.53 15.03
CA LYS A 42 -1.53 -16.50 16.03
C LYS A 42 -0.58 -15.91 17.07
N ASN A 43 0.15 -14.86 16.71
CA ASN A 43 1.07 -14.15 17.62
C ASN A 43 0.43 -12.98 18.38
N GLY A 44 -0.90 -12.89 18.40
CA GLY A 44 -1.65 -11.88 19.13
C GLY A 44 -1.79 -10.53 18.43
N GLN A 45 -1.04 -10.26 17.36
CA GLN A 45 -1.19 -9.03 16.56
C GLN A 45 -2.52 -9.06 15.82
N MET A 46 -3.06 -7.89 15.49
CA MET A 46 -4.33 -7.78 14.76
C MET A 46 -4.14 -7.05 13.44
N LEU A 47 -4.89 -7.48 12.43
CA LEU A 47 -4.97 -6.83 11.12
C LEU A 47 -6.44 -6.72 10.69
N GLN A 48 -6.72 -5.81 9.77
CA GLN A 48 -7.97 -5.79 9.03
C GLN A 48 -8.13 -7.12 8.26
N ARG A 49 -9.36 -7.63 8.12
CA ARG A 49 -9.64 -8.98 7.59
C ARG A 49 -8.89 -9.30 6.30
N ASP A 50 -8.97 -8.42 5.30
CA ASP A 50 -8.39 -8.70 3.99
C ASP A 50 -6.86 -8.64 4.04
N ALA A 51 -6.30 -7.70 4.81
CA ALA A 51 -4.87 -7.64 5.08
C ALA A 51 -4.38 -8.87 5.85
N ALA A 52 -5.18 -9.39 6.78
CA ALA A 52 -4.86 -10.63 7.51
C ALA A 52 -4.85 -11.84 6.58
N SER A 53 -5.86 -11.97 5.70
CA SER A 53 -5.94 -13.04 4.72
C SER A 53 -4.75 -13.01 3.76
N ALA A 54 -4.45 -11.85 3.18
CA ALA A 54 -3.31 -11.66 2.30
C ALA A 54 -1.96 -11.95 3.00
N TYR A 55 -1.81 -11.51 4.25
CA TYR A 55 -0.63 -11.84 5.05
C TYR A 55 -0.49 -13.34 5.30
N GLN A 56 -1.57 -14.07 5.57
CA GLN A 56 -1.49 -15.52 5.79
C GLN A 56 -1.07 -16.26 4.52
N GLN A 57 -1.57 -15.86 3.35
CA GLN A 57 -1.15 -16.40 2.06
C GLN A 57 0.34 -16.12 1.82
N MET A 58 0.76 -14.86 1.99
CA MET A 58 2.16 -14.45 1.88
C MET A 58 3.07 -15.26 2.81
N LYS A 59 2.64 -15.44 4.07
CA LYS A 59 3.37 -16.23 5.06
C LYS A 59 3.49 -17.72 4.69
N ALA A 60 2.44 -18.30 4.12
CA ALA A 60 2.43 -19.70 3.69
C ALA A 60 3.43 -19.92 2.53
N GLU A 61 3.41 -19.04 1.53
CA GLU A 61 4.34 -19.13 0.40
C GLU A 61 5.80 -18.89 0.83
N ALA A 62 6.05 -17.92 1.70
CA ALA A 62 7.39 -17.70 2.27
C ALA A 62 7.91 -18.93 3.01
N ARG A 63 7.04 -19.55 3.83
CA ARG A 63 7.40 -20.76 4.57
C ARG A 63 7.77 -21.94 3.65
N ALA A 64 7.11 -22.11 2.52
CA ALA A 64 7.47 -23.12 1.53
C ALA A 64 8.89 -22.92 0.94
N LYS A 65 9.46 -21.72 1.13
CA LYS A 65 10.85 -21.37 0.78
C LYS A 65 11.77 -21.28 2.00
N ASN A 66 11.35 -21.85 3.15
CA ASN A 66 12.05 -21.77 4.43
C ASN A 66 12.24 -20.33 4.97
N ILE A 67 11.40 -19.40 4.53
CA ILE A 67 11.39 -18.01 5.02
C ILE A 67 10.26 -17.85 6.06
N TYR A 68 10.61 -17.33 7.24
CA TYR A 68 9.67 -17.21 8.36
C TYR A 68 9.28 -15.75 8.57
N LEU A 69 8.06 -15.40 8.16
CA LEU A 69 7.51 -14.07 8.37
C LEU A 69 6.87 -13.95 9.77
N TRP A 70 7.26 -12.89 10.50
CA TRP A 70 6.75 -12.60 11.82
C TRP A 70 6.33 -11.13 11.95
N VAL A 71 5.07 -10.89 12.33
CA VAL A 71 4.56 -9.53 12.55
C VAL A 71 4.96 -9.06 13.94
N ARG A 72 5.81 -8.04 14.03
CA ARG A 72 6.17 -7.35 15.27
C ARG A 72 5.10 -6.36 15.69
N SER A 73 4.48 -5.66 14.74
CA SER A 73 3.43 -4.68 14.98
C SER A 73 2.40 -4.73 13.84
N GLY A 74 1.13 -4.89 14.20
CA GLY A 74 -0.02 -4.81 13.29
C GLY A 74 -0.90 -3.61 13.61
N TYR A 75 -2.19 -3.85 13.91
CA TYR A 75 -3.11 -2.80 14.33
C TYR A 75 -2.61 -2.04 15.55
N ARG A 76 -2.79 -0.74 15.52
CA ARG A 76 -2.39 0.18 16.58
C ARG A 76 -3.58 1.05 16.97
N SER A 77 -3.97 1.04 18.25
CA SER A 77 -5.07 1.88 18.72
C SER A 77 -4.76 3.37 18.56
N PRO A 78 -5.77 4.24 18.38
CA PRO A 78 -5.56 5.69 18.31
C PRO A 78 -4.81 6.26 19.52
N ALA A 79 -5.08 5.73 20.72
CA ALA A 79 -4.37 6.13 21.94
C ALA A 79 -2.88 5.76 21.89
N LYS A 80 -2.52 4.57 21.40
CA LYS A 80 -1.13 4.15 21.20
C LYS A 80 -0.45 5.02 20.14
N GLN A 81 -1.12 5.31 19.02
CA GLN A 81 -0.59 6.17 17.96
C GLN A 81 -0.32 7.59 18.47
N ARG A 82 -1.22 8.16 19.28
CA ARG A 82 -1.04 9.48 19.89
C ARG A 82 0.22 9.52 20.78
N ARG A 83 0.41 8.54 21.67
CA ARG A 83 1.61 8.46 22.52
C ARG A 83 2.91 8.37 21.69
N LEU A 84 2.91 7.61 20.60
CA LEU A 84 4.08 7.51 19.72
C LEU A 84 4.35 8.84 19.01
N TYR A 85 3.31 9.52 18.53
CA TYR A 85 3.45 10.82 17.90
C TYR A 85 3.95 11.90 18.87
N GLU A 86 3.44 11.92 20.10
CA GLU A 86 3.91 12.83 21.15
C GLU A 86 5.38 12.60 21.49
N ARG A 87 5.82 11.36 21.63
CA ARG A 87 7.24 11.02 21.81
C ARG A 87 8.10 11.49 20.64
N TYR A 88 7.66 11.24 19.41
CA TYR A 88 8.35 11.74 18.21
C TYR A 88 8.47 13.26 18.23
N ARG A 89 7.37 13.98 18.55
CA ARG A 89 7.37 15.45 18.66
C ARG A 89 8.36 16.01 19.68
N LYS A 90 8.64 15.24 20.73
CA LYS A 90 9.62 15.57 21.79
C LYS A 90 11.04 15.09 21.48
N GLY A 91 11.30 14.53 20.32
CA GLY A 91 12.60 13.93 20.00
C GLY A 91 12.94 12.65 20.80
N GLN A 92 11.95 12.06 21.48
CA GLN A 92 12.09 10.91 22.38
C GLN A 92 11.73 9.56 21.73
N GLY A 93 11.58 9.52 20.41
CA GLY A 93 11.21 8.32 19.69
C GLY A 93 11.34 8.48 18.17
N PRO A 94 11.24 7.39 17.44
CA PRO A 94 11.32 7.40 15.98
C PRO A 94 10.16 8.20 15.38
N GLN A 95 10.31 8.57 14.11
CA GLN A 95 9.25 9.23 13.34
C GLN A 95 7.93 8.48 13.46
N ALA A 96 6.85 9.20 13.69
CA ALA A 96 5.51 8.65 13.80
C ALA A 96 4.50 9.55 13.09
N ALA A 97 3.55 8.93 12.38
CA ALA A 97 2.46 9.62 11.73
C ALA A 97 1.52 10.29 12.76
N LYS A 98 0.92 11.43 12.38
CA LYS A 98 -0.15 12.05 13.19
C LYS A 98 -1.27 11.05 13.47
N PRO A 99 -1.92 11.09 14.65
CA PRO A 99 -3.11 10.29 14.93
C PRO A 99 -4.16 10.42 13.81
N GLY A 100 -4.78 9.30 13.44
CA GLY A 100 -5.74 9.22 12.32
C GLY A 100 -5.09 9.14 10.93
N ARG A 101 -3.77 9.25 10.82
CA ARG A 101 -3.04 9.18 9.53
C ARG A 101 -2.25 7.88 9.33
N SER A 102 -2.04 7.12 10.39
CA SER A 102 -1.30 5.86 10.32
C SER A 102 -2.13 4.73 9.73
N ASN A 103 -1.56 3.95 8.81
CA ASN A 103 -2.19 2.74 8.29
C ASN A 103 -2.24 1.61 9.32
N HIS A 104 -1.42 1.65 10.37
CA HIS A 104 -1.57 0.78 11.53
C HIS A 104 -2.89 1.00 12.26
N GLU A 105 -3.40 2.24 12.36
CA GLU A 105 -4.70 2.52 13.00
C GLU A 105 -5.88 1.94 12.22
N ARG A 106 -5.67 1.53 10.97
CA ARG A 106 -6.67 0.87 10.12
C ARG A 106 -6.46 -0.64 10.02
N GLY A 107 -5.40 -1.17 10.66
CA GLY A 107 -5.01 -2.57 10.53
C GLY A 107 -4.50 -2.94 9.13
N LEU A 108 -4.06 -1.97 8.35
CA LEU A 108 -3.58 -2.16 6.97
C LEU A 108 -2.04 -2.11 6.86
N ALA A 109 -1.34 -1.90 7.97
CA ALA A 109 0.12 -1.91 8.00
C ALA A 109 0.64 -3.01 8.90
N VAL A 110 1.79 -3.56 8.53
CA VAL A 110 2.56 -4.53 9.31
C VAL A 110 4.01 -4.08 9.39
N ASP A 111 4.57 -4.16 10.59
CA ASP A 111 6.01 -4.12 10.79
C ASP A 111 6.49 -5.57 10.95
N LEU A 112 7.31 -6.03 10.02
CA LEU A 112 7.83 -7.40 9.99
C LEU A 112 9.21 -7.48 10.61
N VAL A 113 9.53 -8.61 11.25
CA VAL A 113 10.89 -8.92 11.68
C VAL A 113 11.68 -9.34 10.46
N ILE A 114 12.60 -8.51 10.02
CA ILE A 114 13.39 -8.75 8.81
C ILE A 114 14.87 -9.08 9.08
N GLY A 115 15.37 -8.82 10.30
CA GLY A 115 16.79 -9.04 10.68
C GLY A 115 17.79 -8.08 10.02
N GLY A 116 17.38 -7.37 8.95
CA GLY A 116 18.22 -6.45 8.18
C GLY A 116 17.85 -6.47 6.70
N VAL A 117 18.43 -5.56 5.92
CA VAL A 117 18.11 -5.40 4.48
C VAL A 117 18.89 -6.34 3.55
N THR A 118 19.79 -7.14 4.10
CA THR A 118 20.59 -8.15 3.37
C THR A 118 20.19 -9.57 3.74
N THR A 119 19.12 -9.74 4.52
CA THR A 119 18.67 -11.07 4.96
C THR A 119 17.80 -11.76 3.91
N PRO A 120 17.75 -13.09 3.88
CA PRO A 120 16.85 -13.83 3.01
C PRO A 120 15.38 -13.44 3.18
N THR A 121 14.97 -13.09 4.41
CA THR A 121 13.59 -12.61 4.70
C THR A 121 13.29 -11.30 3.99
N TYR A 122 14.19 -10.31 4.06
CA TYR A 122 13.99 -9.05 3.37
C TYR A 122 14.02 -9.20 1.84
N GLU A 123 14.98 -9.96 1.32
CA GLU A 123 15.09 -10.22 -0.12
C GLU A 123 13.84 -10.93 -0.66
N TRP A 124 13.30 -11.90 0.09
CA TRP A 124 12.05 -12.55 -0.28
C TRP A 124 10.87 -11.55 -0.30
N LEU A 125 10.77 -10.70 0.72
CA LEU A 125 9.71 -9.68 0.79
C LEU A 125 9.75 -8.71 -0.38
N VAL A 126 10.93 -8.18 -0.72
CA VAL A 126 11.04 -7.22 -1.84
C VAL A 126 10.77 -7.86 -3.19
N SER A 127 10.93 -9.18 -3.31
CA SER A 127 10.65 -9.93 -4.54
C SER A 127 9.19 -10.39 -4.66
N ASN A 128 8.47 -10.54 -3.53
CA ASN A 128 7.19 -11.26 -3.55
C ASN A 128 6.02 -10.51 -2.90
N ALA A 129 6.24 -9.57 -1.97
CA ALA A 129 5.16 -8.99 -1.16
C ALA A 129 4.08 -8.28 -2.00
N CYS A 130 4.43 -7.72 -3.15
CA CYS A 130 3.48 -7.03 -4.03
C CYS A 130 2.43 -7.98 -4.62
N ARG A 131 2.76 -9.24 -4.87
CA ARG A 131 1.83 -10.28 -5.36
C ARG A 131 0.68 -10.50 -4.37
N PHE A 132 0.90 -10.20 -3.09
CA PHE A 132 -0.10 -10.28 -2.01
C PHE A 132 -0.71 -8.92 -1.68
N GLY A 133 -0.48 -7.91 -2.50
CA GLY A 133 -1.00 -6.57 -2.28
C GLY A 133 -0.27 -5.76 -1.21
N PHE A 134 0.90 -6.20 -0.73
CA PHE A 134 1.72 -5.45 0.21
C PHE A 134 2.75 -4.57 -0.52
N LYS A 135 2.82 -3.31 -0.10
CA LYS A 135 3.73 -2.32 -0.68
C LYS A 135 4.56 -1.66 0.41
N ARG A 136 5.86 -1.52 0.16
CA ARG A 136 6.74 -0.71 1.00
C ARG A 136 6.51 0.76 0.70
N THR A 137 6.02 1.53 1.68
CA THR A 137 5.60 2.94 1.49
C THR A 137 6.52 3.93 2.19
N VAL A 138 7.34 3.48 3.14
CA VAL A 138 8.29 4.30 3.89
C VAL A 138 9.71 3.81 3.61
N ARG A 139 10.49 4.62 2.91
CA ARG A 139 11.86 4.25 2.48
C ARG A 139 12.81 3.96 3.65
N SER A 140 12.72 4.75 4.71
CA SER A 140 13.55 4.63 5.92
C SER A 140 13.16 3.46 6.81
N GLU A 141 12.01 2.79 6.55
CA GLU A 141 11.49 1.70 7.36
C GLU A 141 11.37 0.42 6.53
N PRO A 142 12.48 -0.34 6.34
CA PRO A 142 12.47 -1.54 5.51
C PRO A 142 11.57 -2.66 6.06
N TRP A 143 11.24 -2.62 7.34
CA TRP A 143 10.30 -3.53 8.01
C TRP A 143 8.84 -3.17 7.79
N HIS A 144 8.51 -1.94 7.33
CA HIS A 144 7.15 -1.41 7.23
C HIS A 144 6.53 -1.70 5.86
N TRP A 145 5.44 -2.48 5.85
CA TRP A 145 4.69 -2.85 4.66
C TRP A 145 3.21 -2.54 4.83
N GLU A 146 2.57 -2.02 3.79
CA GLU A 146 1.16 -1.64 3.82
C GLU A 146 0.35 -2.45 2.81
N TYR A 147 -0.78 -3.01 3.24
CA TYR A 147 -1.74 -3.65 2.37
C TYR A 147 -2.50 -2.60 1.55
N ARG A 148 -2.21 -2.55 0.27
CA ARG A 148 -2.75 -1.59 -0.71
C ARG A 148 -3.06 -2.27 -2.05
N PRO A 149 -3.95 -3.28 -2.11
CA PRO A 149 -4.14 -4.11 -3.31
C PRO A 149 -4.55 -3.31 -4.54
N ARG A 150 -5.24 -2.18 -4.37
CA ARG A 150 -5.66 -1.32 -5.49
C ARG A 150 -4.54 -0.52 -6.14
N THR A 151 -3.43 -0.33 -5.47
CA THR A 151 -2.30 0.50 -5.93
C THR A 151 -0.98 -0.25 -5.94
N THR A 152 -1.01 -1.51 -5.53
CA THR A 152 0.12 -2.42 -5.63
C THR A 152 -0.03 -3.18 -6.94
N ARG A 153 1.00 -3.12 -7.78
CA ARG A 153 1.07 -3.84 -9.06
C ARG A 153 2.13 -4.92 -8.93
N GLU A 154 1.99 -5.95 -9.75
CA GLU A 154 3.11 -6.85 -9.98
C GLU A 154 4.31 -6.06 -10.51
N PRO A 155 5.54 -6.48 -10.19
CA PRO A 155 6.71 -5.76 -10.66
C PRO A 155 6.80 -5.86 -12.19
N GLU A 156 7.36 -4.82 -12.80
CA GLU A 156 7.73 -4.88 -14.22
C GLU A 156 8.73 -6.02 -14.45
N PRO A 157 8.72 -6.66 -15.62
CA PRO A 157 9.70 -7.69 -15.96
C PRO A 157 11.14 -7.20 -15.71
N GLY A 158 11.92 -8.00 -14.99
CA GLY A 158 13.30 -7.63 -14.62
C GLY A 158 13.43 -6.77 -13.36
N PHE A 159 12.34 -6.44 -12.68
CA PHE A 159 12.35 -5.68 -11.42
C PHE A 159 11.67 -6.43 -10.28
N ASP A 160 11.99 -6.04 -9.04
CA ASP A 160 11.32 -6.54 -7.83
C ASP A 160 10.15 -5.63 -7.38
N CYS A 161 9.44 -6.03 -6.33
CA CYS A 161 8.29 -5.30 -5.79
C CYS A 161 8.59 -3.88 -5.26
N VAL A 162 9.86 -3.51 -5.13
CA VAL A 162 10.29 -2.17 -4.70
C VAL A 162 10.99 -1.40 -5.82
N GLY A 163 10.98 -1.95 -7.04
CA GLY A 163 11.52 -1.32 -8.25
C GLY A 163 13.05 -1.43 -8.37
N ARG A 164 13.67 -2.44 -7.74
CA ARG A 164 15.09 -2.71 -7.95
C ARG A 164 15.25 -3.67 -9.14
N PRO A 165 16.25 -3.49 -10.01
CA PRO A 165 16.58 -4.48 -11.03
C PRO A 165 16.87 -5.85 -10.39
N LEU A 166 16.28 -6.90 -10.96
CA LEU A 166 16.63 -8.26 -10.58
C LEU A 166 18.05 -8.56 -11.06
N LYS A 167 18.86 -9.16 -10.19
CA LYS A 167 20.15 -9.72 -10.61
C LYS A 167 19.85 -10.92 -11.52
N LEU A 168 20.07 -10.77 -12.80
CA LEU A 168 20.04 -11.90 -13.71
C LEU A 168 21.05 -12.96 -13.24
N PRO A 169 20.72 -14.25 -13.29
CA PRO A 169 21.71 -15.29 -13.07
C PRO A 169 22.85 -15.05 -14.08
N ARG A 170 24.08 -15.06 -13.57
CA ARG A 170 25.26 -14.97 -14.44
C ARG A 170 25.16 -16.13 -15.42
N PRO A 171 25.28 -15.91 -16.75
CA PRO A 171 25.33 -17.01 -17.69
C PRO A 171 26.42 -17.98 -17.23
N GLU A 172 26.04 -19.23 -17.04
CA GLU A 172 27.02 -20.27 -16.73
C GLU A 172 28.01 -20.31 -17.90
N THR A 173 29.26 -19.99 -17.62
CA THR A 173 30.32 -20.21 -18.60
C THR A 173 30.37 -21.73 -18.89
N PRO A 174 30.22 -22.14 -20.15
CA PRO A 174 30.30 -23.54 -20.45
C PRO A 174 31.63 -24.09 -19.89
N SER A 175 31.53 -25.10 -19.03
CA SER A 175 32.68 -25.82 -18.54
C SER A 175 33.41 -26.40 -19.76
N VAL A 176 34.59 -25.86 -20.07
CA VAL A 176 35.45 -26.43 -21.10
C VAL A 176 35.90 -27.78 -20.58
N ALA A 177 35.26 -28.83 -21.08
CA ALA A 177 35.71 -30.19 -20.80
C ALA A 177 37.15 -30.31 -21.28
N SER A 178 38.05 -30.48 -20.33
CA SER A 178 39.46 -30.78 -20.61
C SER A 178 39.50 -32.14 -21.32
N THR A 179 39.68 -32.15 -22.64
CA THR A 179 40.04 -33.33 -23.38
C THR A 179 41.48 -33.68 -23.01
N GLU A 180 41.62 -34.55 -22.03
CA GLU A 180 42.86 -35.23 -21.74
C GLU A 180 43.15 -36.18 -22.92
N LYS A 181 44.18 -35.84 -23.69
CA LYS A 181 44.73 -36.73 -24.72
C LYS A 181 45.59 -37.78 -24.02
N SER A 182 45.19 -39.05 -24.20
CA SER A 182 46.07 -40.23 -24.04
C SER A 182 47.17 -40.23 -25.08
#